data_a054e383b741c2c47a1c4d5e50b15429
#
_entry.id   a054e383b741c2c47a1c4d5e50b15429
#
_cell.length_a   1.000
_cell.length_b   1.000
_cell.length_c   1.000
_cell.angle_alpha   90.00
_cell.angle_beta   90.00
_cell.angle_gamma   90.00
#
_symmetry.space_group_name_H-M   'P 1'
#
loop_
_entity.id
_entity.type
_entity.pdbx_description
1 polymer ?
#
loop_
_entity_poly.entity_id
_entity_poly.type
_entity_poly.pdbx_seq_one_letter_code
_entity_poly.pdbx_strand_id
1 'polypeptide(L)'
;LLYILRHYHELRWSKDEGAFSLPHCAKLCSMGIPMGLQCSITAIGSVVLQGAVNGLGSSIVAAQTAGSKAAQFLSVPLESIGTAMTTYASQNMGAHDLKRVDRGVNTALGIGCVYSVASFLILRVLDVPLISLFLESSEVEIMANARSFIFWNSVFYIPLAVLIIYRYTIQGLGYSGLAMFAGVAEMVARAMVGFWFVPLWGYFAACIANPVAWFFACFFLIPAYFAVRNRLMKENAYGVGD
;
A
#
# COMPACT_ATOMS: atom_id res chain seq x y z
N LEU A 1 -4.48 26.60 -1.45
CA LEU A 1 -4.03 27.25 -2.70
C LEU A 1 -3.69 28.73 -2.47
N LEU A 2 -4.65 29.55 -1.96
CA LEU A 2 -4.45 31.01 -1.73
C LEU A 2 -3.26 31.33 -0.81
N TYR A 3 -3.03 30.52 0.23
CA TYR A 3 -1.88 30.66 1.12
C TYR A 3 -0.55 30.45 0.37
N ILE A 4 -0.46 29.41 -0.46
CA ILE A 4 0.72 29.08 -1.27
C ILE A 4 1.01 30.23 -2.25
N LEU A 5 0.00 30.68 -2.98
CA LEU A 5 0.13 31.78 -3.95
C LEU A 5 0.54 33.10 -3.31
N ARG A 6 0.23 33.34 -2.02
CA ARG A 6 0.63 34.56 -1.30
C ARG A 6 2.04 34.51 -0.75
N HIS A 7 2.48 33.33 -0.25
CA HIS A 7 3.73 33.19 0.52
C HIS A 7 4.90 32.63 -0.28
N TYR A 8 4.63 31.89 -1.36
CA TYR A 8 5.66 31.27 -2.17
C TYR A 8 5.66 31.83 -3.59
N HIS A 9 6.52 32.83 -3.83
CA HIS A 9 6.65 33.49 -5.14
C HIS A 9 7.08 32.51 -6.24
N GLU A 10 7.91 31.53 -5.90
CA GLU A 10 8.43 30.48 -6.79
C GLU A 10 7.36 29.51 -7.30
N LEU A 11 6.21 29.42 -6.62
CA LEU A 11 5.08 28.58 -7.01
C LEU A 11 3.95 29.36 -7.69
N ARG A 12 4.17 30.64 -8.03
CA ARG A 12 3.22 31.42 -8.80
C ARG A 12 3.32 31.06 -10.27
N TRP A 13 2.18 30.69 -10.83
CA TRP A 13 2.10 30.43 -12.25
C TRP A 13 2.46 31.68 -13.06
N SER A 14 3.41 31.57 -13.98
CA SER A 14 3.73 32.56 -14.98
C SER A 14 3.24 32.14 -16.37
N LYS A 15 2.93 33.08 -17.26
CA LYS A 15 2.46 32.72 -18.61
C LYS A 15 3.51 31.97 -19.42
N ASP A 16 4.79 32.19 -19.14
CA ASP A 16 5.91 31.55 -19.83
C ASP A 16 6.12 30.10 -19.40
N GLU A 17 5.68 29.74 -18.18
CA GLU A 17 5.73 28.36 -17.63
C GLU A 17 4.53 27.53 -18.03
N GLY A 18 3.45 28.14 -18.54
CA GLY A 18 2.22 27.47 -18.95
C GLY A 18 2.28 26.81 -20.34
N ALA A 19 3.42 26.81 -21.02
CA ALA A 19 3.57 26.20 -22.32
C ALA A 19 3.47 24.67 -22.22
N PHE A 20 2.61 24.06 -23.06
CA PHE A 20 2.49 22.63 -23.15
C PHE A 20 3.80 22.02 -23.65
N SER A 21 4.40 21.12 -22.85
CA SER A 21 5.64 20.43 -23.21
C SER A 21 5.38 18.94 -23.32
N LEU A 22 5.42 18.41 -24.53
CA LEU A 22 5.23 16.99 -24.81
C LEU A 22 6.23 16.09 -24.05
N PRO A 23 7.55 16.43 -23.95
CA PRO A 23 8.51 15.65 -23.17
C PRO A 23 8.14 15.58 -21.67
N HIS A 24 7.71 16.68 -21.06
CA HIS A 24 7.28 16.68 -19.67
C HIS A 24 6.00 15.86 -19.46
N CYS A 25 5.02 15.99 -20.36
CA CYS A 25 3.82 15.14 -20.34
C CYS A 25 4.16 13.65 -20.47
N ALA A 26 5.04 13.29 -21.40
CA ALA A 26 5.47 11.89 -21.58
C ALA A 26 6.15 11.35 -20.32
N LYS A 27 7.00 12.15 -19.65
CA LYS A 27 7.65 11.78 -18.38
C LYS A 27 6.64 11.59 -17.26
N LEU A 28 5.68 12.50 -17.12
CA LEU A 28 4.59 12.39 -16.13
C LEU A 28 3.71 11.16 -16.39
N CYS A 29 3.35 10.91 -17.65
CA CYS A 29 2.57 9.73 -18.04
C CYS A 29 3.34 8.42 -17.79
N SER A 30 4.64 8.38 -18.04
CA SER A 30 5.47 7.18 -17.81
C SER A 30 5.53 6.77 -16.34
N MET A 31 5.32 7.72 -15.42
CA MET A 31 5.25 7.45 -13.98
C MET A 31 3.80 7.27 -13.50
N GLY A 32 2.89 8.12 -13.97
CA GLY A 32 1.50 8.14 -13.51
C GLY A 32 0.67 6.96 -14.02
N ILE A 33 0.86 6.53 -15.29
CA ILE A 33 0.11 5.39 -15.86
C ILE A 33 0.39 4.10 -15.08
N PRO A 34 1.65 3.69 -14.80
CA PRO A 34 1.91 2.51 -13.99
C PRO A 34 1.33 2.60 -12.57
N MET A 35 1.32 3.79 -11.95
CA MET A 35 0.69 3.98 -10.64
C MET A 35 -0.82 3.79 -10.69
N GLY A 36 -1.49 4.35 -11.70
CA GLY A 36 -2.93 4.17 -11.91
C GLY A 36 -3.28 2.71 -12.21
N LEU A 37 -2.49 2.04 -13.06
CA LEU A 37 -2.66 0.62 -13.35
C LEU A 37 -2.45 -0.25 -12.10
N GLN A 38 -1.48 0.05 -11.27
CA GLN A 38 -1.28 -0.65 -10.00
C GLN A 38 -2.53 -0.61 -9.11
N CYS A 39 -3.12 0.58 -8.93
CA CYS A 39 -4.36 0.71 -8.14
C CYS A 39 -5.51 -0.12 -8.74
N SER A 40 -5.68 -0.07 -10.07
CA SER A 40 -6.70 -0.84 -10.78
C SER A 40 -6.47 -2.35 -10.65
N ILE A 41 -5.25 -2.83 -10.82
CA ILE A 41 -4.88 -4.25 -10.71
C ILE A 41 -5.14 -4.75 -9.28
N THR A 42 -4.73 -3.97 -8.27
CA THR A 42 -4.99 -4.34 -6.87
C THR A 42 -6.48 -4.38 -6.56
N ALA A 43 -7.27 -3.45 -7.11
CA ALA A 43 -8.73 -3.44 -6.99
C ALA A 43 -9.38 -4.67 -7.66
N ILE A 44 -8.92 -5.06 -8.86
CA ILE A 44 -9.38 -6.28 -9.54
C ILE A 44 -9.13 -7.51 -8.65
N GLY A 45 -7.95 -7.63 -8.05
CA GLY A 45 -7.65 -8.71 -7.11
C GLY A 45 -8.62 -8.76 -5.92
N SER A 46 -9.02 -7.61 -5.40
CA SER A 46 -10.01 -7.51 -4.32
C SER A 46 -11.41 -7.90 -4.78
N VAL A 47 -11.82 -7.53 -6.01
CA VAL A 47 -13.10 -7.92 -6.60
C VAL A 47 -13.17 -9.43 -6.83
N VAL A 48 -12.10 -10.04 -7.33
CA VAL A 48 -12.03 -11.51 -7.51
C VAL A 48 -12.18 -12.22 -6.17
N LEU A 49 -11.47 -11.79 -5.14
CA LEU A 49 -11.62 -12.35 -3.79
C LEU A 49 -13.04 -12.15 -3.25
N GLN A 50 -13.62 -10.98 -3.45
CA GLN A 50 -14.99 -10.69 -3.02
C GLN A 50 -16.01 -11.61 -3.72
N GLY A 51 -15.79 -11.94 -5.00
CA GLY A 51 -16.60 -12.92 -5.72
C GLY A 51 -16.61 -14.29 -5.03
N ALA A 52 -15.45 -14.77 -4.59
CA ALA A 52 -15.33 -16.03 -3.85
C ALA A 52 -16.03 -15.94 -2.47
N VAL A 53 -15.89 -14.82 -1.77
CA VAL A 53 -16.54 -14.60 -0.46
C VAL A 53 -18.05 -14.52 -0.56
N ASN A 54 -18.57 -13.95 -1.65
CA ASN A 54 -20.02 -13.89 -1.90
C ASN A 54 -20.66 -15.30 -1.97
N GLY A 55 -19.89 -16.31 -2.40
CA GLY A 55 -20.32 -17.70 -2.39
C GLY A 55 -20.47 -18.31 -0.99
N LEU A 56 -19.92 -17.69 0.06
CA LEU A 56 -20.00 -18.17 1.45
C LEU A 56 -21.25 -17.69 2.21
N GLY A 57 -22.06 -16.81 1.59
CA GLY A 57 -23.31 -16.32 2.15
C GLY A 57 -23.26 -14.85 2.64
N SER A 58 -24.45 -14.27 2.80
CA SER A 58 -24.63 -12.85 3.11
C SER A 58 -24.08 -12.44 4.48
N SER A 59 -24.20 -13.30 5.48
CA SER A 59 -23.67 -13.05 6.84
C SER A 59 -22.14 -12.89 6.83
N ILE A 60 -21.44 -13.73 6.05
CA ILE A 60 -19.99 -13.64 5.91
C ILE A 60 -19.57 -12.40 5.13
N VAL A 61 -20.30 -12.03 4.09
CA VAL A 61 -20.06 -10.78 3.34
C VAL A 61 -20.24 -9.56 4.25
N ALA A 62 -21.29 -9.53 5.08
CA ALA A 62 -21.51 -8.47 6.04
C ALA A 62 -20.38 -8.38 7.07
N ALA A 63 -19.97 -9.52 7.63
CA ALA A 63 -18.87 -9.62 8.59
C ALA A 63 -17.54 -9.10 8.00
N GLN A 64 -17.18 -9.55 6.80
CA GLN A 64 -15.96 -9.12 6.11
C GLN A 64 -16.00 -7.64 5.78
N THR A 65 -17.13 -7.13 5.33
CA THR A 65 -17.29 -5.70 5.00
C THR A 65 -17.10 -4.84 6.23
N ALA A 66 -17.76 -5.16 7.34
CA ALA A 66 -17.63 -4.44 8.60
C ALA A 66 -16.19 -4.54 9.15
N GLY A 67 -15.61 -5.74 9.16
CA GLY A 67 -14.22 -5.96 9.58
C GLY A 67 -13.21 -5.21 8.73
N SER A 68 -13.39 -5.16 7.41
CA SER A 68 -12.51 -4.42 6.49
C SER A 68 -12.56 -2.92 6.74
N LYS A 69 -13.75 -2.35 6.94
CA LYS A 69 -13.92 -0.93 7.24
C LYS A 69 -13.27 -0.57 8.58
N ALA A 70 -13.47 -1.39 9.61
CA ALA A 70 -12.86 -1.19 10.92
C ALA A 70 -11.31 -1.27 10.84
N ALA A 71 -10.76 -2.26 10.12
CA ALA A 71 -9.33 -2.39 9.91
C ALA A 71 -8.73 -1.21 9.14
N GLN A 72 -9.48 -0.63 8.20
CA GLN A 72 -9.01 0.49 7.36
C GLN A 72 -8.64 1.73 8.19
N PHE A 73 -9.33 2.01 9.30
CA PHE A 73 -8.97 3.15 10.17
C PHE A 73 -7.52 3.11 10.64
N LEU A 74 -7.00 1.91 10.92
CA LEU A 74 -5.64 1.75 11.41
C LEU A 74 -4.63 1.42 10.31
N SER A 75 -5.06 1.16 9.08
CA SER A 75 -4.15 1.03 7.94
C SER A 75 -3.82 2.37 7.25
N VAL A 76 -4.72 3.37 7.33
CA VAL A 76 -4.51 4.70 6.72
C VAL A 76 -3.22 5.41 7.16
N PRO A 77 -2.81 5.41 8.45
CA PRO A 77 -1.53 6.00 8.83
C PRO A 77 -0.30 5.30 8.22
N LEU A 78 -0.36 4.00 7.95
CA LEU A 78 0.71 3.31 7.20
C LEU A 78 0.82 3.84 5.76
N GLU A 79 -0.30 4.08 5.10
CA GLU A 79 -0.32 4.72 3.76
C GLU A 79 0.26 6.14 3.81
N SER A 80 0.04 6.87 4.90
CA SER A 80 0.61 8.20 5.11
C SER A 80 2.14 8.14 5.25
N ILE A 81 2.68 7.13 5.94
CA ILE A 81 4.13 6.88 6.00
C ILE A 81 4.65 6.57 4.59
N GLY A 82 3.91 5.78 3.81
CA GLY A 82 4.26 5.48 2.41
C GLY A 82 4.37 6.75 1.56
N THR A 83 3.33 7.60 1.56
CA THR A 83 3.34 8.86 0.80
C THR A 83 4.47 9.79 1.23
N ALA A 84 4.77 9.87 2.51
CA ALA A 84 5.93 10.61 3.01
C ALA A 84 7.24 10.03 2.46
N MET A 85 7.36 8.71 2.37
CA MET A 85 8.53 8.05 1.78
C MET A 85 8.69 8.30 0.29
N THR A 86 7.60 8.43 -0.48
CA THR A 86 7.69 8.83 -1.90
C THR A 86 8.34 10.20 -2.03
N THR A 87 7.86 11.19 -1.27
CA THR A 87 8.40 12.55 -1.28
C THR A 87 9.85 12.57 -0.79
N TYR A 88 10.14 11.88 0.31
CA TYR A 88 11.48 11.80 0.88
C TYR A 88 12.47 11.16 -0.10
N ALA A 89 12.12 10.05 -0.72
CA ALA A 89 12.96 9.34 -1.66
C ALA A 89 13.24 10.19 -2.93
N SER A 90 12.21 10.81 -3.49
CA SER A 90 12.35 11.65 -4.69
C SER A 90 13.22 12.89 -4.45
N GLN A 91 13.06 13.57 -3.31
CA GLN A 91 13.89 14.73 -2.96
C GLN A 91 15.36 14.36 -2.75
N ASN A 92 15.63 13.26 -2.02
CA ASN A 92 17.00 12.83 -1.78
C ASN A 92 17.63 12.20 -3.04
N MET A 93 16.83 11.60 -3.92
CA MET A 93 17.28 11.18 -5.25
C MET A 93 17.72 12.38 -6.10
N GLY A 94 16.92 13.47 -6.12
CA GLY A 94 17.27 14.69 -6.80
C GLY A 94 18.51 15.39 -6.23
N ALA A 95 18.81 15.18 -4.94
CA ALA A 95 20.02 15.64 -4.28
C ALA A 95 21.21 14.66 -4.41
N HIS A 96 21.08 13.55 -5.15
CA HIS A 96 22.06 12.49 -5.31
C HIS A 96 22.53 11.82 -3.99
N ASP A 97 21.75 11.94 -2.90
CA ASP A 97 22.05 11.34 -1.59
C ASP A 97 21.26 10.03 -1.35
N LEU A 98 21.66 8.97 -2.04
CA LEU A 98 21.06 7.64 -1.88
C LEU A 98 21.29 7.03 -0.48
N LYS A 99 22.39 7.40 0.19
CA LYS A 99 22.64 6.95 1.57
C LYS A 99 21.59 7.50 2.53
N ARG A 100 21.10 8.68 2.25
CA ARG A 100 20.02 9.29 3.03
C ARG A 100 18.69 8.58 2.75
N VAL A 101 18.45 8.16 1.50
CA VAL A 101 17.27 7.32 1.18
C VAL A 101 17.29 6.02 2.00
N ASP A 102 18.41 5.30 2.04
CA ASP A 102 18.54 4.07 2.85
C ASP A 102 18.25 4.30 4.33
N ARG A 103 18.78 5.39 4.91
CA ARG A 103 18.49 5.75 6.31
C ARG A 103 17.01 6.06 6.52
N GLY A 104 16.39 6.76 5.57
CA GLY A 104 14.95 7.03 5.58
C GLY A 104 14.12 5.75 5.56
N VAL A 105 14.45 4.80 4.68
CA VAL A 105 13.78 3.50 4.60
C VAL A 105 13.88 2.75 5.93
N ASN A 106 15.08 2.66 6.52
CA ASN A 106 15.27 1.97 7.80
C ASN A 106 14.49 2.64 8.94
N THR A 107 14.45 3.98 8.96
CA THR A 107 13.68 4.73 9.95
C THR A 107 12.18 4.52 9.76
N ALA A 108 11.69 4.58 8.51
CA ALA A 108 10.29 4.34 8.19
C ALA A 108 9.87 2.90 8.55
N LEU A 109 10.72 1.90 8.28
CA LEU A 109 10.49 0.52 8.69
C LEU A 109 10.38 0.40 10.22
N GLY A 110 11.26 1.05 10.96
CA GLY A 110 11.18 1.08 12.43
C GLY A 110 9.87 1.69 12.93
N ILE A 111 9.49 2.86 12.40
CA ILE A 111 8.22 3.52 12.73
C ILE A 111 7.03 2.64 12.34
N GLY A 112 7.05 2.06 11.12
CA GLY A 112 6.01 1.17 10.63
C GLY A 112 5.83 -0.08 11.48
N CYS A 113 6.94 -0.70 11.93
CA CYS A 113 6.88 -1.84 12.83
C CYS A 113 6.27 -1.48 14.20
N VAL A 114 6.72 -0.39 14.82
CA VAL A 114 6.16 0.08 16.11
C VAL A 114 4.68 0.39 15.95
N TYR A 115 4.31 1.10 14.89
CA TYR A 115 2.91 1.41 14.60
C TYR A 115 2.07 0.15 14.36
N SER A 116 2.59 -0.84 13.64
CA SER A 116 1.90 -2.11 13.37
C SER A 116 1.59 -2.87 14.66
N VAL A 117 2.57 -2.93 15.58
CA VAL A 117 2.36 -3.54 16.91
C VAL A 117 1.33 -2.76 17.72
N ALA A 118 1.45 -1.43 17.76
CA ALA A 118 0.48 -0.59 18.45
C ALA A 118 -0.94 -0.75 17.88
N SER A 119 -1.08 -0.75 16.55
CA SER A 119 -2.37 -0.96 15.87
C SER A 119 -2.97 -2.34 16.17
N PHE A 120 -2.15 -3.38 16.21
CA PHE A 120 -2.60 -4.72 16.61
C PHE A 120 -3.17 -4.69 18.05
N LEU A 121 -2.45 -4.10 19.00
CA LEU A 121 -2.90 -4.00 20.39
C LEU A 121 -4.18 -3.18 20.53
N ILE A 122 -4.27 -2.05 19.82
CA ILE A 122 -5.47 -1.20 19.79
C ILE A 122 -6.65 -1.99 19.23
N LEU A 123 -6.47 -2.70 18.12
CA LEU A 123 -7.55 -3.51 17.53
C LEU A 123 -7.98 -4.68 18.43
N ARG A 124 -7.07 -5.22 19.26
CA ARG A 124 -7.45 -6.26 20.25
C ARG A 124 -8.38 -5.75 21.33
N VAL A 125 -8.29 -4.46 21.66
CA VAL A 125 -9.12 -3.82 22.69
C VAL A 125 -10.39 -3.20 22.09
N LEU A 126 -10.29 -2.63 20.89
CA LEU A 126 -11.35 -1.83 20.27
C LEU A 126 -12.06 -2.55 19.10
N ASP A 127 -11.83 -3.85 18.90
CA ASP A 127 -12.44 -4.60 17.78
C ASP A 127 -13.98 -4.51 17.82
N VAL A 128 -14.59 -4.81 18.94
CA VAL A 128 -16.06 -4.76 19.08
C VAL A 128 -16.62 -3.35 18.89
N PRO A 129 -16.15 -2.29 19.59
CA PRO A 129 -16.61 -0.93 19.35
C PRO A 129 -16.47 -0.46 17.89
N LEU A 130 -15.35 -0.80 17.23
CA LEU A 130 -15.11 -0.40 15.85
C LEU A 130 -16.02 -1.14 14.85
N ILE A 131 -16.24 -2.43 15.05
CA ILE A 131 -17.18 -3.20 14.22
C ILE A 131 -18.60 -2.69 14.40
N SER A 132 -18.99 -2.35 15.63
CA SER A 132 -20.34 -1.87 15.95
C SER A 132 -20.70 -0.53 15.31
N LEU A 133 -19.71 0.23 14.79
CA LEU A 133 -19.95 1.42 13.97
C LEU A 133 -20.54 1.07 12.59
N PHE A 134 -20.36 -0.16 12.12
CA PHE A 134 -20.75 -0.60 10.78
C PHE A 134 -21.73 -1.75 10.77
N LEU A 135 -21.97 -2.37 11.91
CA LEU A 135 -22.82 -3.54 12.06
C LEU A 135 -23.69 -3.39 13.31
N GLU A 136 -25.00 -3.58 13.17
CA GLU A 136 -25.87 -3.70 14.34
C GLU A 136 -25.51 -4.97 15.13
N SER A 137 -25.24 -4.80 16.40
CA SER A 137 -24.63 -5.82 17.28
C SER A 137 -25.55 -7.01 17.66
N SER A 138 -26.66 -7.19 16.96
CA SER A 138 -27.66 -8.22 17.29
C SER A 138 -27.26 -9.64 16.85
N GLU A 139 -26.32 -9.80 15.91
CA GLU A 139 -25.93 -11.11 15.38
C GLU A 139 -24.54 -11.51 15.85
N VAL A 140 -24.48 -12.40 16.85
CA VAL A 140 -23.24 -12.86 17.50
C VAL A 140 -22.28 -13.52 16.51
N GLU A 141 -22.81 -14.27 15.53
CA GLU A 141 -22.00 -14.97 14.53
C GLU A 141 -21.30 -13.99 13.58
N ILE A 142 -22.02 -12.97 13.09
CA ILE A 142 -21.45 -11.95 12.20
C ILE A 142 -20.34 -11.18 12.93
N MET A 143 -20.57 -10.82 14.19
CA MET A 143 -19.58 -10.15 15.02
C MET A 143 -18.33 -11.02 15.22
N ALA A 144 -18.47 -12.31 15.51
CA ALA A 144 -17.36 -13.24 15.67
C ALA A 144 -16.53 -13.36 14.39
N ASN A 145 -17.19 -13.47 13.24
CA ASN A 145 -16.53 -13.52 11.93
C ASN A 145 -15.81 -12.21 11.60
N ALA A 146 -16.39 -11.06 11.86
CA ALA A 146 -15.74 -9.75 11.66
C ALA A 146 -14.49 -9.60 12.55
N ARG A 147 -14.57 -10.03 13.82
CA ARG A 147 -13.41 -10.05 14.74
C ARG A 147 -12.31 -10.97 14.26
N SER A 148 -12.65 -12.15 13.72
CA SER A 148 -11.70 -13.07 13.13
C SER A 148 -10.96 -12.43 11.95
N PHE A 149 -11.67 -11.74 11.05
CA PHE A 149 -11.07 -11.00 9.94
C PHE A 149 -10.10 -9.92 10.43
N ILE A 150 -10.49 -9.08 11.37
CA ILE A 150 -9.61 -8.05 11.95
C ILE A 150 -8.38 -8.67 12.59
N PHE A 151 -8.55 -9.76 13.35
CA PHE A 151 -7.45 -10.45 14.00
C PHE A 151 -6.40 -10.89 12.99
N TRP A 152 -6.78 -11.67 11.98
CA TRP A 152 -5.84 -12.20 11.00
C TRP A 152 -5.17 -11.12 10.16
N ASN A 153 -5.89 -10.05 9.81
CA ASN A 153 -5.27 -8.94 9.08
C ASN A 153 -4.30 -8.16 9.98
N SER A 154 -4.67 -7.85 11.22
CA SER A 154 -3.84 -7.02 12.11
C SER A 154 -2.55 -7.72 12.60
N VAL A 155 -2.57 -9.04 12.78
CA VAL A 155 -1.36 -9.84 13.08
C VAL A 155 -0.28 -9.62 12.02
N PHE A 156 -0.68 -9.42 10.76
CA PHE A 156 0.23 -9.27 9.63
C PHE A 156 0.41 -7.81 9.17
N TYR A 157 0.17 -6.83 10.02
CA TYR A 157 0.41 -5.42 9.68
C TYR A 157 1.90 -5.08 9.50
N ILE A 158 2.82 -5.86 10.08
CA ILE A 158 4.26 -5.67 9.80
C ILE A 158 4.59 -5.94 8.33
N PRO A 159 4.22 -7.07 7.70
CA PRO A 159 4.34 -7.25 6.25
C PRO A 159 3.66 -6.14 5.43
N LEU A 160 2.49 -5.65 5.85
CA LEU A 160 1.83 -4.52 5.19
C LEU A 160 2.68 -3.25 5.24
N ALA A 161 3.25 -2.90 6.40
CA ALA A 161 4.12 -1.75 6.55
C ALA A 161 5.37 -1.87 5.65
N VAL A 162 6.01 -3.05 5.63
CA VAL A 162 7.17 -3.34 4.77
C VAL A 162 6.81 -3.14 3.29
N LEU A 163 5.70 -3.73 2.84
CA LEU A 163 5.19 -3.60 1.48
C LEU A 163 4.98 -2.13 1.10
N ILE A 164 4.26 -1.38 1.95
CA ILE A 164 3.95 0.03 1.70
C ILE A 164 5.24 0.85 1.58
N ILE A 165 6.16 0.72 2.53
CA ILE A 165 7.39 1.52 2.57
C ILE A 165 8.26 1.24 1.34
N TYR A 166 8.51 -0.01 0.98
CA TYR A 166 9.30 -0.33 -0.21
C TYR A 166 8.62 0.09 -1.50
N ARG A 167 7.31 -0.13 -1.64
CA ARG A 167 6.52 0.26 -2.81
C ARG A 167 6.62 1.75 -3.07
N TYR A 168 6.30 2.55 -2.08
CA TYR A 168 6.29 4.01 -2.20
C TYR A 168 7.70 4.58 -2.35
N THR A 169 8.71 3.96 -1.75
CA THR A 169 10.12 4.35 -1.98
C THR A 169 10.54 4.09 -3.43
N ILE A 170 10.24 2.92 -3.99
CA ILE A 170 10.54 2.58 -5.39
C ILE A 170 9.82 3.55 -6.34
N GLN A 171 8.57 3.92 -6.05
CA GLN A 171 7.85 4.95 -6.81
C GLN A 171 8.54 6.31 -6.71
N GLY A 172 8.96 6.74 -5.53
CA GLY A 172 9.70 7.98 -5.30
C GLY A 172 11.05 8.03 -6.00
N LEU A 173 11.69 6.88 -6.21
CA LEU A 173 12.92 6.76 -7.00
C LEU A 173 12.66 6.77 -8.52
N GLY A 174 11.41 6.89 -8.97
CA GLY A 174 11.04 6.97 -10.39
C GLY A 174 10.76 5.62 -11.07
N TYR A 175 10.76 4.51 -10.33
CA TYR A 175 10.55 3.16 -10.88
C TYR A 175 9.11 2.65 -10.66
N SER A 176 8.10 3.46 -10.98
CA SER A 176 6.67 3.14 -10.79
C SER A 176 6.24 1.83 -11.46
N GLY A 177 6.87 1.46 -12.59
CA GLY A 177 6.61 0.19 -13.26
C GLY A 177 6.90 -1.03 -12.39
N LEU A 178 7.97 -1.01 -11.58
CA LEU A 178 8.26 -2.12 -10.64
C LEU A 178 7.20 -2.20 -9.54
N ALA A 179 6.74 -1.05 -9.03
CA ALA A 179 5.67 -1.01 -8.04
C ALA A 179 4.34 -1.58 -8.60
N MET A 180 4.07 -1.38 -9.91
CA MET A 180 2.92 -1.98 -10.59
C MET A 180 2.99 -3.53 -10.58
N PHE A 181 4.15 -4.12 -10.83
CA PHE A 181 4.32 -5.59 -10.79
C PHE A 181 4.07 -6.16 -9.40
N ALA A 182 4.35 -5.42 -8.32
CA ALA A 182 3.93 -5.83 -6.98
C ALA A 182 2.40 -5.89 -6.84
N GLY A 183 1.67 -4.96 -7.47
CA GLY A 183 0.21 -5.04 -7.56
C GLY A 183 -0.29 -6.29 -8.30
N VAL A 184 0.41 -6.69 -9.37
CA VAL A 184 0.12 -7.96 -10.06
C VAL A 184 0.34 -9.16 -9.13
N ALA A 185 1.43 -9.17 -8.37
CA ALA A 185 1.70 -10.25 -7.40
C ALA A 185 0.60 -10.35 -6.33
N GLU A 186 0.11 -9.21 -5.82
CA GLU A 186 -1.03 -9.17 -4.90
C GLU A 186 -2.32 -9.68 -5.53
N MET A 187 -2.62 -9.26 -6.76
CA MET A 187 -3.80 -9.72 -7.49
C MET A 187 -3.77 -11.24 -7.69
N VAL A 188 -2.64 -11.78 -8.15
CA VAL A 188 -2.46 -13.23 -8.34
C VAL A 188 -2.63 -13.96 -7.03
N ALA A 189 -2.02 -13.49 -5.94
CA ALA A 189 -2.16 -14.11 -4.63
C ALA A 189 -3.62 -14.13 -4.14
N ARG A 190 -4.37 -13.01 -4.28
CA ARG A 190 -5.79 -12.97 -3.92
C ARG A 190 -6.64 -13.87 -4.80
N ALA A 191 -6.35 -13.94 -6.12
CA ALA A 191 -7.04 -14.83 -7.03
C ALA A 191 -6.78 -16.30 -6.68
N MET A 192 -5.53 -16.66 -6.38
CA MET A 192 -5.19 -18.02 -5.93
C MET A 192 -5.95 -18.39 -4.65
N VAL A 193 -5.96 -17.50 -3.66
CA VAL A 193 -6.70 -17.76 -2.41
C VAL A 193 -8.20 -17.85 -2.70
N GLY A 194 -8.76 -16.94 -3.49
CA GLY A 194 -10.19 -16.94 -3.82
C GLY A 194 -10.65 -18.20 -4.56
N PHE A 195 -9.90 -18.63 -5.58
CA PHE A 195 -10.33 -19.76 -6.41
C PHE A 195 -10.02 -21.14 -5.80
N TRP A 196 -8.89 -21.27 -5.09
CA TRP A 196 -8.46 -22.59 -4.61
C TRP A 196 -8.65 -22.78 -3.11
N PHE A 197 -8.32 -21.76 -2.29
CA PHE A 197 -8.34 -21.94 -0.84
C PHE A 197 -9.68 -21.59 -0.20
N VAL A 198 -10.44 -20.62 -0.72
CA VAL A 198 -11.77 -20.31 -0.18
C VAL A 198 -12.73 -21.49 -0.31
N PRO A 199 -12.79 -22.24 -1.43
CA PRO A 199 -13.61 -23.45 -1.49
C PRO A 199 -13.20 -24.57 -0.52
N LEU A 200 -11.91 -24.63 -0.15
CA LEU A 200 -11.39 -25.69 0.73
C LEU A 200 -11.47 -25.33 2.21
N TRP A 201 -11.16 -24.08 2.57
CA TRP A 201 -11.03 -23.65 3.96
C TRP A 201 -12.07 -22.61 4.37
N GLY A 202 -13.01 -22.30 3.48
CA GLY A 202 -14.09 -21.37 3.76
C GLY A 202 -13.61 -19.97 4.12
N TYR A 203 -14.28 -19.38 5.10
CA TYR A 203 -14.03 -18.00 5.51
C TYR A 203 -12.63 -17.75 6.08
N PHE A 204 -12.00 -18.74 6.69
CA PHE A 204 -10.63 -18.63 7.17
C PHE A 204 -9.66 -18.25 6.05
N ALA A 205 -9.79 -18.88 4.87
CA ALA A 205 -8.97 -18.51 3.71
C ALA A 205 -9.19 -17.05 3.29
N ALA A 206 -10.43 -16.58 3.31
CA ALA A 206 -10.75 -15.19 3.01
C ALA A 206 -10.10 -14.22 4.01
N CYS A 207 -10.04 -14.55 5.29
CA CYS A 207 -9.39 -13.75 6.32
C CYS A 207 -7.87 -13.58 6.09
N ILE A 208 -7.19 -14.63 5.60
CA ILE A 208 -5.73 -14.60 5.37
C ILE A 208 -5.35 -14.15 3.95
N ALA A 209 -6.31 -13.90 3.06
CA ALA A 209 -6.05 -13.54 1.66
C ALA A 209 -5.21 -12.27 1.52
N ASN A 210 -5.49 -11.22 2.31
CA ASN A 210 -4.69 -10.01 2.32
C ASN A 210 -3.27 -10.25 2.87
N PRO A 211 -3.08 -10.87 4.04
CA PRO A 211 -1.74 -11.27 4.51
C PRO A 211 -0.92 -12.03 3.45
N VAL A 212 -1.50 -13.02 2.80
CA VAL A 212 -0.82 -13.77 1.73
C VAL A 212 -0.39 -12.84 0.59
N ALA A 213 -1.29 -11.96 0.14
CA ALA A 213 -0.98 -10.99 -0.90
C ALA A 213 0.17 -10.04 -0.49
N TRP A 214 0.22 -9.61 0.77
CA TRP A 214 1.29 -8.75 1.28
C TRP A 214 2.65 -9.46 1.28
N PHE A 215 2.69 -10.74 1.65
CA PHE A 215 3.93 -11.53 1.56
C PHE A 215 4.40 -11.69 0.12
N PHE A 216 3.51 -11.99 -0.82
CA PHE A 216 3.86 -12.09 -2.24
C PHE A 216 4.42 -10.78 -2.78
N ALA A 217 3.82 -9.64 -2.42
CA ALA A 217 4.33 -8.34 -2.81
C ALA A 217 5.67 -8.01 -2.15
N CYS A 218 5.87 -8.31 -0.86
CA CYS A 218 7.16 -8.12 -0.18
C CYS A 218 8.26 -8.94 -0.82
N PHE A 219 7.98 -10.20 -1.17
CA PHE A 219 8.95 -11.07 -1.86
C PHE A 219 9.45 -10.50 -3.17
N PHE A 220 8.60 -9.76 -3.87
CA PHE A 220 8.99 -9.04 -5.09
C PHE A 220 9.64 -7.68 -4.81
N LEU A 221 9.06 -6.87 -3.91
CA LEU A 221 9.47 -5.47 -3.69
C LEU A 221 10.84 -5.35 -3.02
N ILE A 222 11.16 -6.24 -2.07
CA ILE A 222 12.45 -6.16 -1.35
C ILE A 222 13.63 -6.36 -2.32
N PRO A 223 13.70 -7.42 -3.14
CA PRO A 223 14.74 -7.57 -4.14
C PRO A 223 14.73 -6.43 -5.17
N ALA A 224 13.54 -5.98 -5.60
CA ALA A 224 13.40 -4.87 -6.55
C ALA A 224 14.01 -3.57 -6.01
N TYR A 225 13.78 -3.25 -4.73
CA TYR A 225 14.39 -2.08 -4.09
C TYR A 225 15.92 -2.16 -4.13
N PHE A 226 16.50 -3.29 -3.72
CA PHE A 226 17.96 -3.43 -3.71
C PHE A 226 18.55 -3.41 -5.12
N ALA A 227 17.86 -3.95 -6.11
CA ALA A 227 18.28 -3.87 -7.51
C ALA A 227 18.30 -2.42 -8.03
N VAL A 228 17.22 -1.67 -7.78
CA VAL A 228 17.12 -0.23 -8.14
C VAL A 228 18.20 0.57 -7.43
N ARG A 229 18.31 0.41 -6.13
CA ARG A 229 19.32 1.09 -5.31
C ARG A 229 20.74 0.85 -5.82
N ASN A 230 21.11 -0.42 -6.07
CA ASN A 230 22.45 -0.77 -6.56
C ASN A 230 22.72 -0.21 -7.95
N ARG A 231 21.72 -0.16 -8.83
CA ARG A 231 21.81 0.48 -10.12
C ARG A 231 22.10 1.97 -10.00
N LEU A 232 21.28 2.68 -9.18
CA LEU A 232 21.44 4.12 -8.97
C LEU A 232 22.78 4.48 -8.28
N MET A 233 23.26 3.64 -7.36
CA MET A 233 24.58 3.85 -6.75
C MET A 233 25.72 3.73 -7.76
N LYS A 234 25.61 2.82 -8.73
CA LYS A 234 26.60 2.71 -9.82
C LYS A 234 26.53 3.93 -10.73
N GLU A 235 25.34 4.35 -11.15
CA GLU A 235 25.15 5.54 -12.01
C GLU A 235 25.74 6.79 -11.34
N ASN A 236 25.49 7.01 -10.05
CA ASN A 236 26.10 8.12 -9.29
C ASN A 236 27.63 7.99 -9.14
N ALA A 237 28.19 6.79 -9.04
CA ALA A 237 29.63 6.57 -8.92
C ALA A 237 30.39 6.83 -10.23
N TYR A 238 29.73 6.65 -11.38
CA TYR A 238 30.35 6.85 -12.68
C TYR A 238 30.07 8.23 -13.31
N GLY A 239 29.35 9.14 -12.58
CA GLY A 239 29.06 10.48 -13.08
C GLY A 239 28.19 10.50 -14.36
N VAL A 240 27.46 9.42 -14.64
CA VAL A 240 26.55 9.30 -15.80
C VAL A 240 25.16 9.74 -15.34
N GLY A 241 24.97 11.05 -15.27
CA GLY A 241 23.70 11.62 -14.81
C GLY A 241 23.62 13.11 -15.17
N ASP A 242 23.62 13.39 -16.48
CA ASP A 242 23.21 14.68 -17.06
C ASP A 242 21.95 14.48 -17.91
#